data_db4ce35fc892029339987f287474f4a5
#
_entry.id   db4ce35fc892029339987f287474f4a5
#
_cell.length_a   1.000
_cell.length_b   1.000
_cell.length_c   1.000
_cell.angle_alpha   90.00
_cell.angle_beta   90.00
_cell.angle_gamma   90.00
#
_symmetry.space_group_name_H-M   'P 1'
#
loop_
_entity.id
_entity.type
_entity.pdbx_description
1 polymer ?
#
loop_
_entity_poly.entity_id
_entity_poly.type
_entity_poly.pdbx_seq_one_letter_code
_entity_poly.pdbx_strand_id
1 'polypeptide(L)'
;MTWLQSEGWDETPSGQRFTELVERPGIVQLPGAHNALAGLIARRAGFESLYLSGAAVSASLGLPDLGVMTLDELCFHARTVFRATQLPLVVDADTGYGEVVNVMRTVRELEAAGAAALQIEDQILPKKCGHLNDKRLVSVDDMCVKVTAARRARTDIRIIARTDAVDTEGLDAAIGRMNRYIEAGADIVFADALIDESMFRTVTRQVNAPFMANMTEFGRTPYYTATQLEAFGCKLVIWPASSLRVAAKAMEKLYADLAAQGATYHLLDSMQTRSELYETIGYFEYEALDDAIAPSSVPEEL
;
A
#
# COMPACT_ATOMS: atom_id res chain seq x y z
N MET A 1 -6.83 16.04 15.51
CA MET A 1 -8.08 15.32 15.83
C MET A 1 -7.78 13.83 15.88
N THR A 2 -8.17 13.14 16.93
CA THR A 2 -7.86 11.72 17.14
C THR A 2 -8.95 10.85 16.51
N TRP A 3 -8.60 9.62 16.07
CA TRP A 3 -9.58 8.67 15.55
C TRP A 3 -10.59 8.17 16.62
N LEU A 4 -10.38 8.51 17.89
CA LEU A 4 -11.29 8.18 18.99
C LEU A 4 -12.55 9.05 18.99
N GLN A 5 -12.53 10.20 18.33
CA GLN A 5 -13.68 11.09 18.21
C GLN A 5 -14.43 10.78 16.92
N SER A 6 -15.76 10.66 16.99
CA SER A 6 -16.60 10.46 15.81
C SER A 6 -16.79 11.73 14.99
N GLU A 7 -16.69 12.89 15.63
CA GLU A 7 -16.84 14.19 14.99
C GLU A 7 -15.62 14.52 14.11
N GLY A 8 -15.86 15.02 12.91
CA GLY A 8 -14.83 15.47 11.98
C GLY A 8 -14.16 14.38 11.14
N TRP A 9 -14.65 13.15 11.18
CA TRP A 9 -14.27 12.12 10.22
C TRP A 9 -14.93 12.43 8.88
N ASP A 10 -14.18 12.19 7.80
CA ASP A 10 -14.72 12.22 6.47
C ASP A 10 -15.63 10.97 6.28
N GLU A 11 -16.93 11.20 6.18
CA GLU A 11 -17.93 10.14 6.01
C GLU A 11 -17.94 9.56 4.59
N THR A 12 -17.24 10.22 3.65
CA THR A 12 -17.11 9.74 2.28
C THR A 12 -16.37 8.40 2.27
N PRO A 13 -16.92 7.35 1.66
CA PRO A 13 -16.28 6.05 1.60
C PRO A 13 -14.87 6.13 1.02
N SER A 14 -13.95 5.35 1.59
CA SER A 14 -12.51 5.41 1.26
C SER A 14 -12.24 5.13 -0.23
N GLY A 15 -12.97 4.19 -0.84
CA GLY A 15 -12.87 3.88 -2.26
C GLY A 15 -13.40 5.00 -3.15
N GLN A 16 -14.44 5.74 -2.72
CA GLN A 16 -14.92 6.92 -3.43
C GLN A 16 -13.86 8.02 -3.42
N ARG A 17 -13.29 8.35 -2.25
CA ARG A 17 -12.20 9.33 -2.14
C ARG A 17 -11.00 8.97 -3.01
N PHE A 18 -10.67 7.69 -3.07
CA PHE A 18 -9.60 7.21 -3.96
C PHE A 18 -9.97 7.38 -5.43
N THR A 19 -11.21 7.12 -5.82
CA THR A 19 -11.69 7.33 -7.19
C THR A 19 -11.57 8.81 -7.58
N GLU A 20 -11.99 9.72 -6.72
CA GLU A 20 -11.86 11.16 -6.94
C GLU A 20 -10.39 11.58 -7.15
N LEU A 21 -9.44 10.99 -6.40
CA LEU A 21 -8.00 11.20 -6.64
C LEU A 21 -7.55 10.69 -8.01
N VAL A 22 -8.01 9.50 -8.40
CA VAL A 22 -7.67 8.90 -9.69
C VAL A 22 -8.27 9.69 -10.87
N GLU A 23 -9.42 10.31 -10.71
CA GLU A 23 -10.08 11.11 -11.74
C GLU A 23 -9.47 12.51 -11.91
N ARG A 24 -8.79 13.06 -10.91
CA ARG A 24 -8.12 14.37 -11.00
C ARG A 24 -7.03 14.36 -12.09
N PRO A 25 -6.70 15.51 -12.71
CA PRO A 25 -5.50 15.64 -13.53
C PRO A 25 -4.23 15.28 -12.75
N GLY A 26 -3.22 14.75 -13.44
CA GLY A 26 -1.94 14.39 -12.83
C GLY A 26 -1.87 12.92 -12.39
N ILE A 27 -0.67 12.51 -11.97
CA ILE A 27 -0.39 11.16 -11.49
C ILE A 27 -0.60 11.08 -9.96
N VAL A 28 -1.28 10.05 -9.49
CA VAL A 28 -1.46 9.78 -8.06
C VAL A 28 -0.23 9.08 -7.52
N GLN A 29 0.40 9.69 -6.52
CA GLN A 29 1.59 9.16 -5.87
C GLN A 29 1.23 8.40 -4.59
N LEU A 30 1.63 7.14 -4.51
CA LEU A 30 1.28 6.19 -3.46
C LEU A 30 2.56 5.70 -2.74
N PRO A 31 3.11 6.48 -1.78
CA PRO A 31 4.26 6.00 -1.02
C PRO A 31 3.89 4.81 -0.15
N GLY A 32 4.82 3.88 0.01
CA GLY A 32 4.68 2.71 0.86
C GLY A 32 4.66 3.08 2.34
N ALA A 33 3.63 2.67 3.05
CA ALA A 33 3.50 2.85 4.50
C ALA A 33 3.31 1.47 5.16
N HIS A 34 4.41 0.86 5.59
CA HIS A 34 4.40 -0.48 6.18
C HIS A 34 3.86 -0.53 7.62
N ASN A 35 3.64 0.62 8.24
CA ASN A 35 3.00 0.79 9.55
C ASN A 35 2.37 2.18 9.69
N ALA A 36 1.63 2.39 10.77
CA ALA A 36 0.93 3.65 11.02
C ALA A 36 1.86 4.86 11.13
N LEU A 37 3.05 4.72 11.75
CA LEU A 37 4.01 5.82 11.88
C LEU A 37 4.54 6.27 10.51
N ALA A 38 4.89 5.32 9.64
CA ALA A 38 5.29 5.63 8.26
C ALA A 38 4.17 6.36 7.50
N GLY A 39 2.91 5.94 7.70
CA GLY A 39 1.73 6.60 7.12
C GLY A 39 1.54 8.05 7.62
N LEU A 40 1.69 8.29 8.93
CA LEU A 40 1.60 9.63 9.52
C LEU A 40 2.68 10.57 8.96
N ILE A 41 3.91 10.07 8.82
CA ILE A 41 5.03 10.84 8.25
C ILE A 41 4.76 11.15 6.77
N ALA A 42 4.26 10.19 5.99
CA ALA A 42 3.89 10.42 4.60
C ALA A 42 2.76 11.45 4.47
N ARG A 43 1.72 11.39 5.31
CA ARG A 43 0.64 12.40 5.36
C ARG A 43 1.20 13.80 5.67
N ARG A 44 2.11 13.92 6.63
CA ARG A 44 2.76 15.21 6.95
C ARG A 44 3.60 15.76 5.79
N ALA A 45 4.15 14.87 4.96
CA ALA A 45 4.84 15.26 3.73
C ALA A 45 3.92 15.69 2.58
N GLY A 46 2.59 15.62 2.77
CA GLY A 46 1.58 16.09 1.82
C GLY A 46 1.05 15.02 0.88
N PHE A 47 1.32 13.73 1.10
CA PHE A 47 0.71 12.67 0.30
C PHE A 47 -0.77 12.49 0.66
N GLU A 48 -1.60 12.31 -0.37
CA GLU A 48 -3.06 12.20 -0.25
C GLU A 48 -3.57 10.76 -0.29
N SER A 49 -2.71 9.79 -0.57
CA SER A 49 -3.02 8.36 -0.57
C SER A 49 -1.77 7.55 -0.25
N LEU A 50 -1.92 6.29 0.20
CA LEU A 50 -0.84 5.43 0.65
C LEU A 50 -0.94 4.04 0.01
N TYR A 51 0.20 3.33 -0.02
CA TYR A 51 0.26 1.92 -0.40
C TYR A 51 0.74 1.04 0.76
N LEU A 52 0.00 -0.01 1.08
CA LEU A 52 0.41 -1.04 2.04
C LEU A 52 0.91 -2.26 1.26
N SER A 53 2.22 -2.39 1.18
CA SER A 53 2.88 -3.49 0.47
C SER A 53 2.88 -4.77 1.29
N GLY A 54 2.42 -5.87 0.71
CA GLY A 54 2.51 -7.21 1.31
C GLY A 54 3.95 -7.60 1.63
N ALA A 55 4.89 -7.33 0.73
CA ALA A 55 6.32 -7.56 0.94
C ALA A 55 6.89 -6.75 2.11
N ALA A 56 6.50 -5.47 2.25
CA ALA A 56 7.00 -4.63 3.33
C ALA A 56 6.41 -5.02 4.69
N VAL A 57 5.14 -5.39 4.74
CA VAL A 57 4.52 -5.91 5.96
C VAL A 57 5.12 -7.25 6.35
N SER A 58 5.24 -8.21 5.44
CA SER A 58 5.88 -9.51 5.68
C SER A 58 7.29 -9.34 6.26
N ALA A 59 8.12 -8.50 5.67
CA ALA A 59 9.46 -8.23 6.16
C ALA A 59 9.45 -7.59 7.57
N SER A 60 8.49 -6.71 7.87
CA SER A 60 8.30 -6.12 9.21
C SER A 60 7.92 -7.16 10.27
N LEU A 61 7.27 -8.25 9.85
CA LEU A 61 6.94 -9.41 10.69
C LEU A 61 8.08 -10.45 10.76
N GLY A 62 9.21 -10.21 10.07
CA GLY A 62 10.31 -11.17 9.96
C GLY A 62 10.00 -12.35 9.02
N LEU A 63 9.02 -12.21 8.13
CA LEU A 63 8.59 -13.24 7.19
C LEU A 63 9.08 -12.93 5.76
N PRO A 64 9.35 -13.96 4.95
CA PRO A 64 9.64 -13.77 3.54
C PRO A 64 8.35 -13.44 2.77
N ASP A 65 8.51 -12.71 1.65
CA ASP A 65 7.43 -12.35 0.72
C ASP A 65 7.07 -13.53 -0.22
N LEU A 66 6.44 -14.56 0.36
CA LEU A 66 6.06 -15.81 -0.31
C LEU A 66 4.58 -16.19 -0.08
N GLY A 67 3.74 -15.23 0.30
CA GLY A 67 2.34 -15.49 0.66
C GLY A 67 2.18 -16.22 2.00
N VAL A 68 3.12 -16.01 2.95
CA VAL A 68 3.10 -16.65 4.29
C VAL A 68 2.25 -15.85 5.27
N MET A 69 2.17 -14.54 5.09
CA MET A 69 1.36 -13.64 5.93
C MET A 69 -0.13 -14.01 5.82
N THR A 70 -0.83 -14.00 6.92
CA THR A 70 -2.28 -14.26 6.97
C THR A 70 -3.09 -13.02 6.60
N LEU A 71 -4.35 -13.24 6.19
CA LEU A 71 -5.30 -12.14 5.93
C LEU A 71 -5.53 -11.28 7.18
N ASP A 72 -5.60 -11.89 8.36
CA ASP A 72 -5.86 -11.17 9.62
C ASP A 72 -4.68 -10.24 9.97
N GLU A 73 -3.45 -10.66 9.75
CA GLU A 73 -2.25 -9.82 9.90
C GLU A 73 -2.29 -8.64 8.94
N LEU A 74 -2.61 -8.87 7.65
CA LEU A 74 -2.75 -7.79 6.68
C LEU A 74 -3.85 -6.80 7.09
N CYS A 75 -5.02 -7.29 7.49
CA CYS A 75 -6.14 -6.46 7.94
C CYS A 75 -5.79 -5.65 9.20
N PHE A 76 -5.00 -6.21 10.12
CA PHE A 76 -4.51 -5.48 11.28
C PHE A 76 -3.67 -4.27 10.85
N HIS A 77 -2.70 -4.47 9.96
CA HIS A 77 -1.85 -3.38 9.45
C HIS A 77 -2.67 -2.35 8.66
N ALA A 78 -3.54 -2.78 7.76
CA ALA A 78 -4.42 -1.89 7.00
C ALA A 78 -5.26 -1.00 7.93
N ARG A 79 -5.89 -1.59 8.94
CA ARG A 79 -6.72 -0.89 9.93
C ARG A 79 -5.91 0.12 10.74
N THR A 80 -4.70 -0.23 11.17
CA THR A 80 -3.86 0.68 11.96
C THR A 80 -3.36 1.87 11.14
N VAL A 81 -2.96 1.66 9.88
CA VAL A 81 -2.56 2.74 8.97
C VAL A 81 -3.75 3.64 8.65
N PHE A 82 -4.90 3.06 8.28
CA PHE A 82 -6.10 3.83 7.96
C PHE A 82 -6.57 4.68 9.15
N ARG A 83 -6.70 4.10 10.35
CA ARG A 83 -7.11 4.83 11.55
C ARG A 83 -6.19 6.00 11.88
N ALA A 84 -4.89 5.82 11.73
CA ALA A 84 -3.92 6.86 12.04
C ALA A 84 -3.93 8.00 11.00
N THR A 85 -4.14 7.68 9.73
CA THR A 85 -3.97 8.65 8.65
C THR A 85 -5.26 9.15 8.05
N GLN A 86 -6.30 8.33 8.04
CA GLN A 86 -7.57 8.53 7.34
C GLN A 86 -7.40 8.77 5.83
N LEU A 87 -6.23 8.48 5.28
CA LEU A 87 -5.98 8.57 3.85
C LEU A 87 -6.50 7.34 3.12
N PRO A 88 -6.97 7.48 1.87
CA PRO A 88 -7.22 6.34 1.00
C PRO A 88 -6.00 5.42 0.96
N LEU A 89 -6.21 4.14 1.29
CA LEU A 89 -5.16 3.13 1.39
C LEU A 89 -5.34 2.06 0.32
N VAL A 90 -4.36 1.92 -0.56
CA VAL A 90 -4.26 0.79 -1.50
C VAL A 90 -3.52 -0.35 -0.81
N VAL A 91 -4.09 -1.54 -0.80
CA VAL A 91 -3.56 -2.70 -0.08
C VAL A 91 -3.17 -3.81 -1.06
N ASP A 92 -1.95 -4.29 -0.95
CA ASP A 92 -1.45 -5.48 -1.65
C ASP A 92 -2.01 -6.73 -0.98
N ALA A 93 -2.91 -7.43 -1.66
CA ALA A 93 -3.57 -8.63 -1.19
C ALA A 93 -3.02 -9.92 -1.83
N ASP A 94 -1.77 -9.89 -2.30
CA ASP A 94 -1.11 -11.03 -2.94
C ASP A 94 -2.02 -11.69 -4.01
N THR A 95 -2.27 -12.99 -3.92
CA THR A 95 -3.13 -13.75 -4.86
C THR A 95 -4.61 -13.80 -4.42
N GLY A 96 -5.00 -13.04 -3.38
CA GLY A 96 -6.36 -12.97 -2.84
C GLY A 96 -6.65 -13.93 -1.69
N TYR A 97 -5.61 -14.51 -1.06
CA TYR A 97 -5.70 -15.41 0.11
C TYR A 97 -6.49 -16.70 -0.13
N GLY A 98 -6.55 -17.16 -1.35
CA GLY A 98 -7.17 -18.42 -1.74
C GLY A 98 -7.98 -18.32 -3.04
N GLU A 99 -9.01 -19.15 -3.15
CA GLU A 99 -9.87 -19.22 -4.32
C GLU A 99 -11.07 -18.27 -4.23
N VAL A 100 -12.02 -18.36 -5.12
CA VAL A 100 -13.12 -17.43 -5.36
C VAL A 100 -13.78 -16.90 -4.08
N VAL A 101 -14.22 -17.79 -3.19
CA VAL A 101 -14.92 -17.41 -1.94
C VAL A 101 -13.97 -16.76 -0.95
N ASN A 102 -12.69 -17.19 -0.95
CA ASN A 102 -11.65 -16.55 -0.14
C ASN A 102 -11.37 -15.11 -0.63
N VAL A 103 -11.29 -14.90 -1.94
CA VAL A 103 -11.15 -13.56 -2.54
C VAL A 103 -12.33 -12.65 -2.12
N MET A 104 -13.55 -13.16 -2.16
CA MET A 104 -14.72 -12.41 -1.69
C MET A 104 -14.60 -12.02 -0.21
N ARG A 105 -14.14 -12.94 0.64
CA ARG A 105 -13.86 -12.64 2.05
C ARG A 105 -12.77 -11.60 2.20
N THR A 106 -11.66 -11.74 1.47
CA THR A 106 -10.53 -10.78 1.49
C THR A 106 -11.00 -9.37 1.17
N VAL A 107 -11.84 -9.20 0.15
CA VAL A 107 -12.44 -7.90 -0.20
C VAL A 107 -13.24 -7.34 0.98
N ARG A 108 -14.11 -8.12 1.59
CA ARG A 108 -14.96 -7.67 2.70
C ARG A 108 -14.15 -7.30 3.95
N GLU A 109 -13.15 -8.10 4.29
CA GLU A 109 -12.29 -7.85 5.45
C GLU A 109 -11.43 -6.59 5.25
N LEU A 110 -10.85 -6.41 4.06
CA LEU A 110 -10.03 -5.23 3.76
C LEU A 110 -10.89 -3.95 3.67
N GLU A 111 -12.07 -4.03 3.07
CA GLU A 111 -13.01 -2.92 3.04
C GLU A 111 -13.42 -2.51 4.47
N ALA A 112 -13.73 -3.46 5.34
CA ALA A 112 -14.01 -3.22 6.75
C ALA A 112 -12.80 -2.68 7.53
N ALA A 113 -11.58 -2.98 7.08
CA ALA A 113 -10.35 -2.44 7.64
C ALA A 113 -10.04 -1.00 7.17
N GLY A 114 -10.86 -0.44 6.25
CA GLY A 114 -10.73 0.93 5.73
C GLY A 114 -9.93 1.06 4.44
N ALA A 115 -9.57 -0.05 3.79
CA ALA A 115 -8.90 -0.01 2.50
C ALA A 115 -9.77 0.67 1.43
N ALA A 116 -9.15 1.51 0.60
CA ALA A 116 -9.78 2.19 -0.52
C ALA A 116 -9.69 1.39 -1.82
N ALA A 117 -8.62 0.61 -1.95
CA ALA A 117 -8.42 -0.32 -3.05
C ALA A 117 -7.65 -1.54 -2.57
N LEU A 118 -7.86 -2.68 -3.22
CA LEU A 118 -7.02 -3.85 -3.07
C LEU A 118 -6.41 -4.24 -4.40
N GLN A 119 -5.16 -4.71 -4.36
CA GLN A 119 -4.47 -5.30 -5.49
C GLN A 119 -4.45 -6.80 -5.33
N ILE A 120 -4.83 -7.54 -6.37
CA ILE A 120 -4.65 -8.99 -6.48
C ILE A 120 -3.85 -9.33 -7.74
N GLU A 121 -3.01 -10.38 -7.67
CA GLU A 121 -2.13 -10.78 -8.75
C GLU A 121 -2.39 -12.20 -9.25
N ASP A 122 -1.97 -12.46 -10.49
CA ASP A 122 -2.21 -13.72 -11.19
C ASP A 122 -1.14 -14.81 -10.95
N GLN A 123 -0.33 -14.70 -9.89
CA GLN A 123 0.63 -15.72 -9.54
C GLN A 123 -0.02 -16.95 -8.87
N ILE A 124 0.63 -18.11 -9.01
CA ILE A 124 0.34 -19.34 -8.25
C ILE A 124 1.19 -19.32 -6.96
N LEU A 125 0.60 -19.71 -5.82
CA LEU A 125 1.35 -19.86 -4.57
C LEU A 125 2.38 -21.01 -4.62
N PRO A 126 3.54 -20.86 -3.99
CA PRO A 126 4.03 -19.66 -3.33
C PRO A 126 4.39 -18.60 -4.37
N LYS A 127 3.85 -17.38 -4.16
CA LYS A 127 4.15 -16.24 -5.02
C LYS A 127 5.58 -15.75 -4.79
N LYS A 128 6.10 -14.95 -5.71
CA LYS A 128 7.42 -14.31 -5.62
C LYS A 128 7.30 -12.81 -5.91
N CYS A 129 8.30 -12.04 -5.49
CA CYS A 129 8.44 -10.67 -5.95
C CYS A 129 8.45 -10.62 -7.49
N GLY A 130 7.69 -9.71 -8.10
CA GLY A 130 7.54 -9.59 -9.55
C GLY A 130 8.84 -9.39 -10.33
N HIS A 131 9.88 -8.90 -9.67
CA HIS A 131 11.22 -8.73 -10.25
C HIS A 131 12.13 -9.98 -10.19
N LEU A 132 11.67 -11.06 -9.56
CA LEU A 132 12.38 -12.36 -9.53
C LEU A 132 11.99 -13.25 -10.71
N ASN A 133 12.83 -14.27 -10.96
CA ASN A 133 12.59 -15.28 -11.99
C ASN A 133 11.66 -16.41 -11.55
N ASP A 134 11.27 -17.26 -12.51
CA ASP A 134 10.53 -18.51 -12.27
C ASP A 134 9.17 -18.33 -11.58
N LYS A 135 8.48 -17.22 -11.88
CA LYS A 135 7.08 -17.04 -11.51
C LYS A 135 6.20 -18.02 -12.29
N ARG A 136 5.15 -18.48 -11.64
CA ARG A 136 4.11 -19.30 -12.28
C ARG A 136 2.79 -18.58 -12.17
N LEU A 137 2.05 -18.53 -13.27
CA LEU A 137 0.80 -17.79 -13.35
C LEU A 137 -0.40 -18.74 -13.43
N VAL A 138 -1.51 -18.33 -12.88
CA VAL A 138 -2.81 -18.95 -13.15
C VAL A 138 -3.24 -18.66 -14.59
N SER A 139 -4.21 -19.41 -15.10
CA SER A 139 -4.81 -19.09 -16.40
C SER A 139 -5.48 -17.72 -16.36
N VAL A 140 -5.62 -17.09 -17.53
CA VAL A 140 -6.37 -15.81 -17.66
C VAL A 140 -7.79 -15.96 -17.12
N ASP A 141 -8.45 -17.07 -17.43
CA ASP A 141 -9.84 -17.32 -17.02
C ASP A 141 -9.96 -17.48 -15.50
N ASP A 142 -9.02 -18.19 -14.84
CA ASP A 142 -8.99 -18.31 -13.38
C ASP A 142 -8.83 -16.95 -12.71
N MET A 143 -7.95 -16.09 -13.22
CA MET A 143 -7.80 -14.74 -12.68
C MET A 143 -9.06 -13.89 -12.95
N CYS A 144 -9.68 -13.98 -14.11
CA CYS A 144 -10.95 -13.30 -14.42
C CYS A 144 -12.06 -13.71 -13.45
N VAL A 145 -12.12 -14.99 -13.07
CA VAL A 145 -13.07 -15.48 -12.05
C VAL A 145 -12.80 -14.84 -10.69
N LYS A 146 -11.53 -14.73 -10.26
CA LYS A 146 -11.15 -14.05 -9.03
C LYS A 146 -11.51 -12.56 -9.06
N VAL A 147 -11.23 -11.85 -10.14
CA VAL A 147 -11.61 -10.43 -10.32
C VAL A 147 -13.13 -10.25 -10.27
N THR A 148 -13.88 -11.13 -10.94
CA THR A 148 -15.36 -11.12 -10.90
C THR A 148 -15.89 -11.35 -9.48
N ALA A 149 -15.27 -12.26 -8.73
CA ALA A 149 -15.62 -12.51 -7.33
C ALA A 149 -15.35 -11.27 -6.45
N ALA A 150 -14.18 -10.65 -6.62
CA ALA A 150 -13.82 -9.42 -5.92
C ALA A 150 -14.84 -8.30 -6.21
N ARG A 151 -15.19 -8.10 -7.49
CA ARG A 151 -16.21 -7.12 -7.89
C ARG A 151 -17.57 -7.39 -7.24
N ARG A 152 -17.99 -8.64 -7.13
CA ARG A 152 -19.28 -9.01 -6.51
C ARG A 152 -19.31 -8.79 -5.01
N ALA A 153 -18.17 -8.91 -4.35
CA ALA A 153 -18.07 -8.80 -2.90
C ALA A 153 -17.99 -7.36 -2.40
N ARG A 154 -17.46 -6.44 -3.22
CA ARG A 154 -17.21 -5.05 -2.82
C ARG A 154 -18.50 -4.25 -2.63
N THR A 155 -18.45 -3.28 -1.72
CA THR A 155 -19.42 -2.19 -1.61
C THR A 155 -18.83 -0.93 -2.28
N ASP A 156 -17.60 -0.55 -1.92
CA ASP A 156 -16.96 0.70 -2.35
C ASP A 156 -15.50 0.51 -2.79
N ILE A 157 -14.76 -0.43 -2.20
CA ILE A 157 -13.34 -0.66 -2.46
C ILE A 157 -13.06 -0.89 -3.95
N ARG A 158 -11.97 -0.30 -4.49
CA ARG A 158 -11.55 -0.48 -5.90
C ARG A 158 -10.68 -1.71 -6.06
N ILE A 159 -10.74 -2.31 -7.25
CA ILE A 159 -10.02 -3.55 -7.56
C ILE A 159 -8.92 -3.25 -8.56
N ILE A 160 -7.68 -3.52 -8.14
CA ILE A 160 -6.49 -3.42 -8.97
C ILE A 160 -6.09 -4.84 -9.35
N ALA A 161 -6.13 -5.15 -10.65
CA ALA A 161 -5.66 -6.44 -11.14
C ALA A 161 -4.21 -6.31 -11.64
N ARG A 162 -3.31 -7.08 -11.00
CA ARG A 162 -1.90 -7.16 -11.37
C ARG A 162 -1.64 -8.41 -12.19
N THR A 163 -0.80 -8.25 -13.22
CA THR A 163 -0.19 -9.38 -13.93
C THR A 163 1.32 -9.38 -13.81
N ASP A 164 1.88 -10.55 -13.61
CA ASP A 164 3.32 -10.81 -13.62
C ASP A 164 3.77 -11.50 -14.92
N ALA A 165 2.98 -11.38 -16.00
CA ALA A 165 3.20 -12.06 -17.27
C ALA A 165 4.30 -11.46 -18.15
N VAL A 166 4.78 -10.24 -17.85
CA VAL A 166 5.70 -9.51 -18.73
C VAL A 166 6.98 -10.30 -19.05
N ASP A 167 7.60 -10.90 -18.05
CA ASP A 167 8.83 -11.68 -18.22
C ASP A 167 8.60 -13.16 -18.49
N THR A 168 7.39 -13.69 -18.26
CA THR A 168 7.07 -15.11 -18.47
C THR A 168 6.38 -15.36 -19.81
N GLU A 169 5.51 -14.46 -20.25
CA GLU A 169 4.69 -14.61 -21.46
C GLU A 169 4.89 -13.47 -22.46
N GLY A 170 5.61 -12.41 -22.07
CA GLY A 170 5.87 -11.22 -22.89
C GLY A 170 4.82 -10.12 -22.76
N LEU A 171 5.15 -8.94 -23.30
CA LEU A 171 4.37 -7.71 -23.14
C LEU A 171 2.95 -7.81 -23.74
N ASP A 172 2.82 -8.39 -24.93
CA ASP A 172 1.52 -8.50 -25.62
C ASP A 172 0.56 -9.41 -24.85
N ALA A 173 1.09 -10.53 -24.30
CA ALA A 173 0.29 -11.40 -23.44
C ALA A 173 -0.14 -10.71 -22.15
N ALA A 174 0.76 -9.95 -21.50
CA ALA A 174 0.43 -9.16 -20.31
C ALA A 174 -0.67 -8.12 -20.59
N ILE A 175 -0.62 -7.45 -21.75
CA ILE A 175 -1.67 -6.50 -22.19
C ILE A 175 -2.99 -7.26 -22.41
N GLY A 176 -2.94 -8.42 -23.07
CA GLY A 176 -4.12 -9.27 -23.26
C GLY A 176 -4.76 -9.68 -21.94
N ARG A 177 -3.95 -10.10 -20.95
CA ARG A 177 -4.41 -10.40 -19.59
C ARG A 177 -5.10 -9.22 -18.94
N MET A 178 -4.46 -8.05 -18.92
CA MET A 178 -5.02 -6.83 -18.31
C MET A 178 -6.38 -6.44 -18.92
N ASN A 179 -6.53 -6.49 -20.25
CA ASN A 179 -7.80 -6.18 -20.90
C ASN A 179 -8.91 -7.18 -20.50
N ARG A 180 -8.59 -8.48 -20.38
CA ARG A 180 -9.53 -9.47 -19.85
C ARG A 180 -9.89 -9.23 -18.38
N TYR A 181 -8.95 -8.75 -17.56
CA TYR A 181 -9.21 -8.39 -16.17
C TYR A 181 -10.10 -7.14 -16.04
N ILE A 182 -9.93 -6.16 -16.94
CA ILE A 182 -10.82 -5.00 -17.03
C ILE A 182 -12.25 -5.45 -17.39
N GLU A 183 -12.41 -6.32 -18.38
CA GLU A 183 -13.72 -6.89 -18.75
C GLU A 183 -14.36 -7.66 -17.59
N ALA A 184 -13.56 -8.36 -16.78
CA ALA A 184 -14.01 -9.06 -15.58
C ALA A 184 -14.40 -8.11 -14.42
N GLY A 185 -13.98 -6.85 -14.48
CA GLY A 185 -14.39 -5.79 -13.56
C GLY A 185 -13.30 -5.19 -12.69
N ALA A 186 -12.03 -5.29 -13.08
CA ALA A 186 -10.96 -4.51 -12.49
C ALA A 186 -11.14 -3.02 -12.83
N ASP A 187 -10.91 -2.15 -11.85
CA ASP A 187 -11.01 -0.69 -12.02
C ASP A 187 -9.66 -0.10 -12.47
N ILE A 188 -8.57 -0.72 -12.09
CA ILE A 188 -7.18 -0.30 -12.35
C ILE A 188 -6.38 -1.56 -12.71
N VAL A 189 -5.40 -1.41 -13.58
CA VAL A 189 -4.50 -2.51 -13.94
C VAL A 189 -3.04 -2.16 -13.66
N PHE A 190 -2.27 -3.22 -13.43
CA PHE A 190 -0.86 -3.15 -13.11
C PHE A 190 -0.12 -4.32 -13.78
N ALA A 191 0.96 -4.03 -14.49
CA ALA A 191 1.90 -5.03 -14.98
C ALA A 191 3.26 -4.77 -14.34
N ASP A 192 3.79 -5.77 -13.62
CA ASP A 192 5.07 -5.62 -12.94
C ASP A 192 6.27 -5.84 -13.87
N ALA A 193 7.42 -5.29 -13.49
CA ALA A 193 8.70 -5.49 -14.17
C ALA A 193 8.76 -4.98 -15.64
N LEU A 194 8.08 -3.89 -15.98
CA LEU A 194 8.33 -3.17 -17.23
C LEU A 194 9.76 -2.59 -17.22
N ILE A 195 10.52 -2.79 -18.30
CA ILE A 195 11.97 -2.51 -18.30
C ILE A 195 12.38 -1.25 -19.04
N ASP A 196 11.47 -0.59 -19.76
CA ASP A 196 11.78 0.66 -20.46
C ASP A 196 10.53 1.51 -20.72
N GLU A 197 10.76 2.78 -21.13
CA GLU A 197 9.72 3.75 -21.48
C GLU A 197 8.76 3.25 -22.57
N SER A 198 9.29 2.53 -23.56
CA SER A 198 8.48 2.09 -24.70
C SER A 198 7.42 1.08 -24.25
N MET A 199 7.74 0.21 -23.29
CA MET A 199 6.79 -0.72 -22.67
C MET A 199 5.69 0.04 -21.92
N PHE A 200 6.03 1.04 -21.09
CA PHE A 200 5.03 1.86 -20.40
C PHE A 200 4.07 2.53 -21.39
N ARG A 201 4.60 3.19 -22.41
CA ARG A 201 3.80 3.84 -23.43
C ARG A 201 2.94 2.88 -24.24
N THR A 202 3.43 1.67 -24.50
CA THR A 202 2.67 0.63 -25.20
C THR A 202 1.50 0.15 -24.35
N VAL A 203 1.75 -0.20 -23.09
CA VAL A 203 0.71 -0.64 -22.16
C VAL A 203 -0.36 0.42 -21.98
N THR A 204 0.01 1.65 -21.63
CA THR A 204 -0.94 2.73 -21.32
C THR A 204 -1.81 3.16 -22.52
N ARG A 205 -1.36 2.88 -23.77
CA ARG A 205 -2.16 3.12 -24.99
C ARG A 205 -3.11 1.97 -25.32
N GLN A 206 -2.81 0.75 -24.88
CA GLN A 206 -3.53 -0.47 -25.28
C GLN A 206 -4.47 -1.00 -24.20
N VAL A 207 -4.36 -0.51 -22.96
CA VAL A 207 -5.30 -0.84 -21.88
C VAL A 207 -6.31 0.29 -21.71
N ASN A 208 -7.59 -0.07 -21.55
CA ASN A 208 -8.67 0.92 -21.39
C ASN A 208 -9.05 1.09 -19.89
N ALA A 209 -8.04 1.28 -19.04
CA ALA A 209 -8.21 1.57 -17.62
C ALA A 209 -6.99 2.36 -17.11
N PRO A 210 -7.08 3.05 -15.96
CA PRO A 210 -5.93 3.63 -15.31
C PRO A 210 -4.84 2.57 -15.06
N PHE A 211 -3.59 2.93 -15.37
CA PHE A 211 -2.43 2.04 -15.19
C PHE A 211 -1.59 2.50 -14.00
N MET A 212 -1.22 1.55 -13.14
CA MET A 212 -0.35 1.76 -11.99
C MET A 212 1.07 1.29 -12.29
N ALA A 213 2.06 2.15 -12.03
CA ALA A 213 3.48 1.86 -12.17
C ALA A 213 4.13 1.52 -10.82
N ASN A 214 5.11 0.63 -10.82
CA ASN A 214 5.90 0.26 -9.63
C ASN A 214 7.33 0.79 -9.74
N MET A 215 7.71 1.65 -8.81
CA MET A 215 9.06 2.21 -8.68
C MET A 215 9.80 1.60 -7.47
N THR A 216 9.73 0.26 -7.35
CA THR A 216 10.53 -0.41 -6.32
C THR A 216 12.02 -0.29 -6.60
N GLU A 217 12.81 -0.01 -5.56
CA GLU A 217 14.26 0.05 -5.66
C GLU A 217 14.86 -1.34 -5.88
N PHE A 218 15.98 -1.38 -6.58
CA PHE A 218 16.75 -2.61 -6.90
C PHE A 218 15.97 -3.63 -7.73
N GLY A 219 14.90 -3.17 -8.41
CA GLY A 219 14.13 -3.98 -9.36
C GLY A 219 14.70 -3.94 -10.78
N ARG A 220 13.96 -4.52 -11.73
CA ARG A 220 14.33 -4.52 -13.17
C ARG A 220 13.93 -3.23 -13.88
N THR A 221 12.91 -2.54 -13.36
CA THR A 221 12.42 -1.28 -13.92
C THR A 221 13.43 -0.16 -13.64
N PRO A 222 13.83 0.62 -14.63
CA PRO A 222 14.64 1.82 -14.42
C PRO A 222 13.92 2.82 -13.51
N TYR A 223 14.70 3.64 -12.79
CA TYR A 223 14.12 4.66 -11.92
C TYR A 223 13.59 5.84 -12.73
N TYR A 224 12.27 5.99 -12.73
CA TYR A 224 11.58 7.13 -13.32
C TYR A 224 10.94 8.00 -12.23
N THR A 225 10.90 9.29 -12.48
CA THR A 225 10.15 10.22 -11.64
C THR A 225 8.63 10.09 -11.91
N ALA A 226 7.80 10.54 -10.97
CA ALA A 226 6.35 10.59 -11.17
C ALA A 226 5.98 11.37 -12.45
N THR A 227 6.62 12.50 -12.71
CA THR A 227 6.42 13.30 -13.92
C THR A 227 6.74 12.54 -15.21
N GLN A 228 7.81 11.74 -15.21
CA GLN A 228 8.13 10.90 -16.37
C GLN A 228 7.09 9.82 -16.60
N LEU A 229 6.67 9.14 -15.52
CA LEU A 229 5.63 8.11 -15.59
C LEU A 229 4.27 8.67 -16.06
N GLU A 230 3.92 9.87 -15.59
CA GLU A 230 2.75 10.60 -16.10
C GLU A 230 2.85 10.87 -17.60
N ALA A 231 4.01 11.34 -18.06
CA ALA A 231 4.27 11.55 -19.50
C ALA A 231 4.25 10.25 -20.32
N PHE A 232 4.45 9.09 -19.70
CA PHE A 232 4.28 7.76 -20.32
C PHE A 232 2.82 7.30 -20.34
N GLY A 233 1.91 8.00 -19.67
CA GLY A 233 0.49 7.71 -19.58
C GLY A 233 0.08 6.95 -18.32
N CYS A 234 0.98 6.76 -17.34
CA CYS A 234 0.63 6.15 -16.05
C CYS A 234 -0.24 7.10 -15.24
N LYS A 235 -1.23 6.55 -14.56
CA LYS A 235 -2.14 7.29 -13.69
C LYS A 235 -1.79 7.22 -12.22
N LEU A 236 -1.14 6.13 -11.80
CA LEU A 236 -0.70 5.90 -10.43
C LEU A 236 0.75 5.43 -10.42
N VAL A 237 1.45 5.74 -9.32
CA VAL A 237 2.80 5.20 -9.07
C VAL A 237 2.95 4.82 -7.61
N ILE A 238 3.54 3.63 -7.35
CA ILE A 238 3.88 3.15 -6.02
C ILE A 238 5.39 3.12 -5.78
N TRP A 239 5.80 3.43 -4.55
CA TRP A 239 7.12 3.15 -3.97
C TRP A 239 6.93 2.21 -2.78
N PRO A 240 6.71 0.91 -3.02
CA PRO A 240 6.07 0.01 -2.05
C PRO A 240 6.88 -0.25 -0.79
N ALA A 241 8.21 -0.31 -0.89
CA ALA A 241 9.09 -0.72 0.19
C ALA A 241 10.11 0.33 0.63
N SER A 242 10.11 1.54 0.05
CA SER A 242 11.14 2.57 0.28
C SER A 242 11.26 2.94 1.75
N SER A 243 10.14 3.21 2.43
CA SER A 243 10.13 3.58 3.85
C SER A 243 10.69 2.47 4.75
N LEU A 244 10.36 1.19 4.46
CA LEU A 244 10.90 0.05 5.19
C LEU A 244 12.39 -0.09 4.98
N ARG A 245 12.87 -0.01 3.73
CA ARG A 245 14.30 -0.16 3.40
C ARG A 245 15.17 0.90 4.05
N VAL A 246 14.69 2.16 4.05
CA VAL A 246 15.38 3.26 4.73
C VAL A 246 15.41 3.04 6.24
N ALA A 247 14.28 2.66 6.85
CA ALA A 247 14.19 2.36 8.28
C ALA A 247 15.09 1.17 8.66
N ALA A 248 15.08 0.10 7.88
CA ALA A 248 15.93 -1.07 8.12
C ALA A 248 17.42 -0.69 8.09
N LYS A 249 17.84 0.14 7.13
CA LYS A 249 19.25 0.59 7.05
C LYS A 249 19.64 1.48 8.23
N ALA A 250 18.73 2.33 8.70
CA ALA A 250 18.94 3.13 9.90
C ALA A 250 19.05 2.25 11.16
N MET A 251 18.19 1.24 11.29
CA MET A 251 18.25 0.27 12.39
C MET A 251 19.55 -0.55 12.38
N GLU A 252 20.03 -1.00 11.21
CA GLU A 252 21.33 -1.68 11.10
C GLU A 252 22.44 -0.82 11.69
N LYS A 253 22.49 0.46 11.31
CA LYS A 253 23.51 1.40 11.84
C LYS A 253 23.36 1.57 13.35
N LEU A 254 22.16 1.82 13.84
CA LEU A 254 21.87 2.00 15.27
C LEU A 254 22.36 0.80 16.08
N TYR A 255 21.98 -0.43 15.69
CA TYR A 255 22.32 -1.63 16.45
C TYR A 255 23.81 -1.97 16.37
N ALA A 256 24.47 -1.72 15.23
CA ALA A 256 25.92 -1.87 15.10
C ALA A 256 26.68 -0.90 16.04
N ASP A 257 26.29 0.38 16.06
CA ASP A 257 26.90 1.39 16.92
C ASP A 257 26.63 1.08 18.40
N LEU A 258 25.41 0.69 18.75
CA LEU A 258 25.04 0.31 20.14
C LEU A 258 25.83 -0.92 20.62
N ALA A 259 25.99 -1.93 19.77
CA ALA A 259 26.78 -3.12 20.10
C ALA A 259 28.27 -2.81 20.29
N ALA A 260 28.82 -1.86 19.51
CA ALA A 260 30.23 -1.48 19.57
C ALA A 260 30.56 -0.52 20.73
N GLN A 261 29.65 0.40 21.06
CA GLN A 261 29.95 1.54 21.97
C GLN A 261 29.11 1.50 23.28
N GLY A 262 28.04 0.71 23.34
CA GLY A 262 27.13 0.67 24.50
C GLY A 262 26.37 1.98 24.75
N ALA A 263 26.30 2.86 23.74
CA ALA A 263 25.70 4.19 23.85
C ALA A 263 25.15 4.67 22.50
N THR A 264 24.22 5.62 22.56
CA THR A 264 23.53 6.18 21.36
C THR A 264 23.65 7.70 21.24
N TYR A 265 24.32 8.38 22.17
CA TYR A 265 24.37 9.85 22.21
C TYR A 265 24.94 10.47 20.93
N HIS A 266 25.83 9.77 20.24
CA HIS A 266 26.43 10.20 18.96
C HIS A 266 25.48 10.07 17.76
N LEU A 267 24.29 9.50 17.95
CA LEU A 267 23.25 9.34 16.92
C LEU A 267 22.07 10.31 17.10
N LEU A 268 22.08 11.15 18.14
CA LEU A 268 20.94 12.03 18.47
C LEU A 268 20.51 12.92 17.30
N ASP A 269 21.44 13.42 16.50
CA ASP A 269 21.15 14.25 15.32
C ASP A 269 20.40 13.50 14.20
N SER A 270 20.43 12.16 14.24
CA SER A 270 19.70 11.30 13.29
C SER A 270 18.39 10.73 13.87
N MET A 271 18.01 11.12 15.06
CA MET A 271 16.78 10.70 15.73
C MET A 271 15.76 11.84 15.79
N GLN A 272 14.48 11.50 15.70
CA GLN A 272 13.44 12.44 16.12
C GLN A 272 13.60 12.72 17.62
N THR A 273 13.49 13.99 17.98
CA THR A 273 13.33 14.38 19.37
C THR A 273 12.00 13.86 19.92
N ARG A 274 11.85 13.88 21.26
CA ARG A 274 10.58 13.52 21.88
C ARG A 274 9.43 14.43 21.40
N SER A 275 9.68 15.72 21.25
CA SER A 275 8.69 16.68 20.77
C SER A 275 8.24 16.35 19.35
N GLU A 276 9.18 16.12 18.42
CA GLU A 276 8.87 15.78 17.02
C GLU A 276 8.07 14.48 16.91
N LEU A 277 8.42 13.47 17.72
CA LEU A 277 7.66 12.22 17.75
C LEU A 277 6.25 12.44 18.28
N TYR A 278 6.10 13.18 19.39
CA TYR A 278 4.80 13.48 19.99
C TYR A 278 3.90 14.29 19.06
N GLU A 279 4.46 15.25 18.34
CA GLU A 279 3.73 15.97 17.29
C GLU A 279 3.31 15.03 16.15
N THR A 280 4.19 14.09 15.75
CA THR A 280 3.88 13.14 14.68
C THR A 280 2.71 12.23 15.03
N ILE A 281 2.65 11.72 16.25
CA ILE A 281 1.58 10.82 16.71
C ILE A 281 0.37 11.54 17.30
N GLY A 282 0.39 12.89 17.38
CA GLY A 282 -0.72 13.68 17.92
C GLY A 282 -0.89 13.56 19.44
N TYR A 283 0.18 13.30 20.20
CA TYR A 283 0.14 13.04 21.64
C TYR A 283 -0.69 14.10 22.41
N PHE A 284 -0.44 15.37 22.14
CA PHE A 284 -1.10 16.48 22.85
C PHE A 284 -2.61 16.59 22.55
N GLU A 285 -3.06 16.10 21.40
CA GLU A 285 -4.49 16.03 21.10
C GLU A 285 -5.19 14.96 21.95
N TYR A 286 -4.52 13.84 22.23
CA TYR A 286 -5.06 12.81 23.12
C TYR A 286 -5.07 13.27 24.58
N GLU A 287 -4.01 13.94 25.04
CA GLU A 287 -3.93 14.49 26.38
C GLU A 287 -5.04 15.56 26.61
N ALA A 288 -5.20 16.49 25.65
CA ALA A 288 -6.25 17.49 25.72
C ALA A 288 -7.67 16.88 25.70
N LEU A 289 -7.87 15.76 24.98
CA LEU A 289 -9.15 15.06 24.98
C LEU A 289 -9.44 14.44 26.34
N ASP A 290 -8.46 13.81 26.97
CA ASP A 290 -8.59 13.22 28.31
C ASP A 290 -8.93 14.31 29.35
N ASP A 291 -8.17 15.40 29.37
CA ASP A 291 -8.39 16.54 30.25
C ASP A 291 -9.78 17.19 30.09
N ALA A 292 -10.31 17.22 28.86
CA ALA A 292 -11.62 17.77 28.58
C ALA A 292 -12.77 16.90 29.08
N ILE A 293 -12.57 15.57 29.12
CA ILE A 293 -13.59 14.60 29.54
C ILE A 293 -13.51 14.30 31.02
N ALA A 294 -12.30 14.15 31.55
CA ALA A 294 -12.02 13.80 32.94
C ALA A 294 -10.95 14.70 33.56
N PRO A 295 -11.23 16.03 33.72
CA PRO A 295 -10.25 16.94 34.27
C PRO A 295 -9.89 16.55 35.70
N SER A 296 -8.59 16.50 35.99
CA SER A 296 -8.11 16.29 37.35
C SER A 296 -8.53 17.47 38.24
N SER A 297 -9.18 17.19 39.33
CA SER A 297 -9.52 18.19 40.34
C SER A 297 -8.59 18.03 41.56
N VAL A 298 -8.13 19.13 42.12
CA VAL A 298 -7.47 19.13 43.42
C VAL A 298 -8.55 18.82 44.47
N PRO A 299 -8.35 17.79 45.34
CA PRO A 299 -9.29 17.60 46.46
C PRO A 299 -9.45 18.87 47.25
N GLU A 300 -10.68 19.26 47.57
CA GLU A 300 -10.90 20.30 48.56
C GLU A 300 -10.18 19.84 49.85
N GLU A 301 -9.43 20.76 50.45
CA GLU A 301 -8.70 20.47 51.67
C GLU A 301 -9.67 19.89 52.70
N LEU A 302 -9.32 18.71 53.25
CA LEU A 302 -10.02 18.07 54.34
C LEU A 302 -9.87 18.84 55.64
#